data_21109eee140c2e876ec8b376d11a5213
#
_entry.id   21109eee140c2e876ec8b376d11a5213
#
_cell.length_a   1.000
_cell.length_b   1.000
_cell.length_c   1.000
_cell.angle_alpha   90.00
_cell.angle_beta   90.00
_cell.angle_gamma   90.00
#
_symmetry.space_group_name_H-M   'P 1'
#
loop_
_entity.id
_entity.type
_entity.pdbx_description
1 polymer ?
#
loop_
_entity_poly.entity_id
_entity_poly.type
_entity_poly.pdbx_seq_one_letter_code
_entity_poly.pdbx_strand_id
1 'polypeptide(L)'
;MSTVLGGKCTDAQIAALLIALRMKGESVEEIVGFAEAIRAAAAPLPIERNGDAIAVTGTGREALAEECENDSLVDTSGTGGDASGTFNISTATALVTAGAGVRVAKHGNRSISSKCGSADVVEALGINIQLSPEQSAQCLREVGICFLYAPNLHPAMKQVQAVRRELRMRTMFNLLGPLTNPARANGQVVGVYSLDLVEKLAEALSMLGLRRALVVHGLDGLDEITITGVTRIAEAREGTVRSYEVEPEEFGMKRAALQEISGGDAQENAAIIRAVLGGEKSPRRDIVLLNAAAALVAAGRADHIAQAVSLAERSIDSGKAAGKLEALVRFSSS
;
A
#
# COMPACT_ATOMS: atom_id res chain seq x y z
N MET A 1 -3.10 -16.53 -16.52
CA MET A 1 -3.40 -15.08 -16.43
C MET A 1 -3.06 -14.34 -17.72
N SER A 2 -1.92 -14.51 -18.34
CA SER A 2 -1.55 -13.81 -19.60
C SER A 2 -2.58 -13.94 -20.72
N THR A 3 -3.21 -15.13 -20.89
CA THR A 3 -4.28 -15.37 -21.86
C THR A 3 -5.53 -14.54 -21.55
N VAL A 4 -5.89 -14.44 -20.26
CA VAL A 4 -7.03 -13.64 -19.78
C VAL A 4 -6.78 -12.15 -20.05
N LEU A 5 -5.62 -11.63 -19.61
CA LEU A 5 -5.23 -10.23 -19.79
C LEU A 5 -5.06 -9.86 -21.28
N GLY A 6 -4.69 -10.83 -22.13
CA GLY A 6 -4.62 -10.67 -23.57
C GLY A 6 -5.97 -10.71 -24.30
N GLY A 7 -7.10 -10.80 -23.59
CA GLY A 7 -8.44 -10.79 -24.17
C GLY A 7 -8.78 -12.05 -24.97
N LYS A 8 -8.09 -13.17 -24.72
CA LYS A 8 -8.26 -14.44 -25.45
C LYS A 8 -9.22 -15.43 -24.76
N CYS A 9 -9.89 -14.99 -23.69
CA CYS A 9 -10.86 -15.77 -22.94
C CYS A 9 -12.24 -15.11 -23.00
N THR A 10 -13.28 -15.94 -23.08
CA THR A 10 -14.67 -15.45 -22.90
C THR A 10 -14.96 -15.13 -21.44
N ASP A 11 -15.97 -14.30 -21.20
CA ASP A 11 -16.41 -13.97 -19.84
C ASP A 11 -16.77 -15.22 -19.02
N ALA A 12 -17.41 -16.23 -19.67
CA ALA A 12 -17.72 -17.51 -19.05
C ALA A 12 -16.46 -18.29 -18.62
N GLN A 13 -15.40 -18.28 -19.43
CA GLN A 13 -14.13 -18.92 -19.07
C GLN A 13 -13.43 -18.20 -17.92
N ILE A 14 -13.47 -16.86 -17.93
CA ILE A 14 -12.91 -16.04 -16.85
C ILE A 14 -13.68 -16.29 -15.56
N ALA A 15 -15.02 -16.27 -15.59
CA ALA A 15 -15.87 -16.56 -14.45
C ALA A 15 -15.59 -17.94 -13.86
N ALA A 16 -15.57 -18.98 -14.73
CA ALA A 16 -15.28 -20.35 -14.32
C ALA A 16 -13.92 -20.49 -13.62
N LEU A 17 -12.87 -19.85 -14.17
CA LEU A 17 -11.54 -19.82 -13.55
C LEU A 17 -11.57 -19.16 -12.16
N LEU A 18 -12.22 -17.99 -12.03
CA LEU A 18 -12.28 -17.26 -10.77
C LEU A 18 -13.04 -18.03 -9.69
N ILE A 19 -14.15 -18.66 -10.05
CA ILE A 19 -14.94 -19.47 -9.14
C ILE A 19 -14.19 -20.75 -8.73
N ALA A 20 -13.54 -21.44 -9.68
CA ALA A 20 -12.75 -22.64 -9.37
C ALA A 20 -11.59 -22.32 -8.40
N LEU A 21 -10.86 -21.21 -8.61
CA LEU A 21 -9.83 -20.75 -7.69
C LEU A 21 -10.39 -20.40 -6.32
N ARG A 22 -11.51 -19.70 -6.28
CA ARG A 22 -12.19 -19.35 -5.01
C ARG A 22 -12.65 -20.59 -4.23
N MET A 23 -13.16 -21.62 -4.92
CA MET A 23 -13.60 -22.85 -4.29
C MET A 23 -12.44 -23.72 -3.79
N LYS A 24 -11.35 -23.78 -4.55
CA LYS A 24 -10.15 -24.53 -4.18
C LYS A 24 -9.33 -23.81 -3.09
N GLY A 25 -9.35 -22.50 -3.07
CA GLY A 25 -8.39 -21.64 -2.38
C GLY A 25 -7.12 -21.45 -3.24
N GLU A 26 -6.68 -20.22 -3.37
CA GLU A 26 -5.47 -19.86 -4.10
C GLU A 26 -4.22 -20.30 -3.33
N SER A 27 -3.25 -20.92 -4.02
CA SER A 27 -1.91 -21.16 -3.45
C SER A 27 -1.03 -19.92 -3.55
N VAL A 28 0.07 -19.91 -2.81
CA VAL A 28 1.05 -18.81 -2.86
C VAL A 28 1.64 -18.67 -4.27
N GLU A 29 1.99 -19.78 -4.91
CA GLU A 29 2.58 -19.82 -6.25
C GLU A 29 1.60 -19.30 -7.31
N GLU A 30 0.31 -19.60 -7.16
CA GLU A 30 -0.72 -19.07 -8.05
C GLU A 30 -0.87 -17.55 -7.90
N ILE A 31 -0.88 -17.05 -6.66
CA ILE A 31 -0.92 -15.61 -6.36
C ILE A 31 0.29 -14.93 -6.99
N VAL A 32 1.50 -15.48 -6.80
CA VAL A 32 2.75 -14.96 -7.37
C VAL A 32 2.68 -14.94 -8.90
N GLY A 33 2.36 -16.06 -9.54
CA GLY A 33 2.29 -16.15 -11.01
C GLY A 33 1.25 -15.21 -11.61
N PHE A 34 0.15 -14.95 -10.91
CA PHE A 34 -0.85 -13.98 -11.34
C PHE A 34 -0.37 -12.54 -11.16
N ALA A 35 0.29 -12.23 -10.04
CA ALA A 35 0.88 -10.92 -9.81
C ALA A 35 1.96 -10.59 -10.85
N GLU A 36 2.84 -11.54 -11.18
CA GLU A 36 3.87 -11.39 -12.21
C GLU A 36 3.25 -11.10 -13.59
N ALA A 37 2.21 -11.84 -13.97
CA ALA A 37 1.52 -11.64 -15.25
C ALA A 37 0.87 -10.23 -15.33
N ILE A 38 0.30 -9.73 -14.23
CA ILE A 38 -0.28 -8.38 -14.20
C ILE A 38 0.83 -7.32 -14.22
N ARG A 39 1.92 -7.51 -13.47
CA ARG A 39 3.09 -6.61 -13.50
C ARG A 39 3.72 -6.52 -14.90
N ALA A 40 3.79 -7.65 -15.62
CA ALA A 40 4.30 -7.69 -16.99
C ALA A 40 3.39 -6.98 -18.00
N ALA A 41 2.07 -6.92 -17.74
CA ALA A 41 1.08 -6.25 -18.57
C ALA A 41 0.80 -4.81 -18.16
N ALA A 42 1.44 -4.31 -17.10
CA ALA A 42 1.28 -2.94 -16.60
C ALA A 42 1.96 -1.93 -17.54
N ALA A 43 1.45 -0.70 -17.55
CA ALA A 43 2.13 0.39 -18.24
C ALA A 43 3.52 0.62 -17.61
N PRO A 44 4.58 0.81 -18.43
CA PRO A 44 5.91 1.06 -17.92
C PRO A 44 5.95 2.39 -17.15
N LEU A 45 6.54 2.37 -15.97
CA LEU A 45 6.73 3.55 -15.15
C LEU A 45 8.24 3.86 -15.08
N PRO A 46 8.71 4.98 -15.66
CA PRO A 46 10.14 5.28 -15.77
C PRO A 46 10.72 5.81 -14.46
N ILE A 47 10.80 4.95 -13.45
CA ILE A 47 11.43 5.25 -12.17
C ILE A 47 12.89 4.81 -12.22
N GLU A 48 13.79 5.78 -12.12
CA GLU A 48 15.21 5.50 -11.96
C GLU A 48 15.49 4.99 -10.55
N ARG A 49 16.18 3.86 -10.47
CA ARG A 49 16.73 3.30 -9.23
C ARG A 49 18.24 3.35 -9.31
N ASN A 50 18.89 3.71 -8.22
CA ASN A 50 20.36 3.79 -8.17
C ASN A 50 21.04 2.43 -8.43
N GLY A 51 20.30 1.30 -8.43
CA GLY A 51 20.83 -0.02 -8.74
C GLY A 51 20.73 -0.47 -10.20
N ASP A 52 19.90 0.17 -11.02
CA ASP A 52 19.71 -0.24 -12.44
C ASP A 52 20.86 0.23 -13.34
N ALA A 53 21.72 1.13 -12.85
CA ALA A 53 22.86 1.69 -13.60
C ALA A 53 24.20 0.98 -13.34
N ILE A 54 24.29 -0.01 -12.45
CA ILE A 54 25.56 -0.66 -12.09
C ILE A 54 25.57 -2.12 -12.54
N ALA A 55 25.64 -2.33 -13.85
CA ALA A 55 26.26 -3.51 -14.45
C ALA A 55 27.65 -3.14 -14.96
N VAL A 56 28.54 -2.55 -14.14
CA VAL A 56 29.96 -2.40 -14.48
C VAL A 56 30.82 -2.34 -13.19
N THR A 57 31.57 -3.40 -12.96
CA THR A 57 32.91 -3.51 -12.38
C THR A 57 33.31 -2.65 -11.16
N GLY A 58 33.58 -3.32 -10.04
CA GLY A 58 34.62 -2.89 -9.12
C GLY A 58 34.22 -2.74 -7.65
N THR A 59 34.74 -3.64 -6.85
CA THR A 59 35.16 -3.57 -5.43
C THR A 59 34.68 -2.35 -4.61
N GLY A 60 33.66 -2.54 -3.79
CA GLY A 60 33.25 -1.56 -2.80
C GLY A 60 31.97 -1.99 -2.06
N ARG A 61 32.06 -3.02 -1.22
CA ARG A 61 30.92 -3.55 -0.47
C ARG A 61 30.31 -2.56 0.56
N GLU A 62 31.09 -1.59 1.02
CA GLU A 62 30.64 -0.61 2.03
C GLU A 62 29.89 0.59 1.41
N ALA A 63 30.32 1.08 0.25
CA ALA A 63 29.59 2.14 -0.47
C ALA A 63 28.23 1.67 -0.99
N LEU A 64 28.11 0.39 -1.34
CA LEU A 64 26.85 -0.22 -1.79
C LEU A 64 25.80 -0.32 -0.65
N ALA A 65 26.21 -0.40 0.60
CA ALA A 65 25.29 -0.48 1.73
C ALA A 65 24.60 0.88 2.02
N GLU A 66 25.34 1.99 1.99
CA GLU A 66 24.80 3.35 2.19
C GLU A 66 23.94 3.81 0.99
N GLU A 67 24.30 3.44 -0.25
CA GLU A 67 23.47 3.72 -1.43
C GLU A 67 22.19 2.90 -1.46
N CYS A 68 22.19 1.64 -0.97
CA CYS A 68 21.00 0.81 -0.83
C CYS A 68 20.00 1.35 0.21
N GLU A 69 20.45 2.02 1.27
CA GLU A 69 19.55 2.65 2.26
C GLU A 69 18.76 3.83 1.67
N ASN A 70 19.35 4.54 0.72
CA ASN A 70 18.70 5.69 0.06
C ASN A 70 17.73 5.33 -1.06
N ASP A 71 17.69 4.08 -1.55
CA ASP A 71 16.82 3.64 -2.65
C ASP A 71 15.53 2.96 -2.17
N SER A 72 15.09 3.25 -0.95
CA SER A 72 13.84 2.70 -0.43
C SER A 72 12.63 3.37 -1.06
N LEU A 73 11.80 2.55 -1.71
CA LEU A 73 10.51 2.92 -2.26
C LEU A 73 9.43 2.09 -1.59
N VAL A 74 8.45 2.75 -0.97
CA VAL A 74 7.41 2.08 -0.18
C VAL A 74 6.03 2.25 -0.81
N ASP A 75 5.20 1.21 -0.68
CA ASP A 75 3.75 1.27 -0.89
C ASP A 75 3.01 0.92 0.42
N THR A 76 1.86 1.56 0.63
CA THR A 76 0.98 1.34 1.79
C THR A 76 -0.42 0.89 1.36
N SER A 77 -0.52 0.15 0.25
CA SER A 77 -1.81 -0.32 -0.26
C SER A 77 -2.22 -1.65 0.36
N GLY A 78 -3.43 -1.73 0.89
CA GLY A 78 -4.05 -2.97 1.37
C GLY A 78 -5.01 -3.59 0.35
N THR A 79 -5.56 -4.75 0.70
CA THR A 79 -6.57 -5.44 -0.12
C THR A 79 -7.90 -4.71 -0.13
N GLY A 80 -8.16 -3.91 0.89
CA GLY A 80 -9.47 -3.32 1.15
C GLY A 80 -10.53 -4.37 1.49
N GLY A 81 -11.75 -3.91 1.69
CA GLY A 81 -12.89 -4.82 1.83
C GLY A 81 -13.11 -5.36 3.23
N ASP A 82 -12.50 -4.80 4.25
CA ASP A 82 -12.70 -5.11 5.66
C ASP A 82 -14.09 -4.71 6.18
N ALA A 83 -14.80 -3.84 5.45
CA ALA A 83 -16.12 -3.33 5.79
C ALA A 83 -16.18 -2.55 7.14
N SER A 84 -15.05 -2.12 7.68
CA SER A 84 -14.94 -1.43 8.97
C SER A 84 -15.51 -0.01 8.95
N GLY A 85 -15.55 0.61 7.78
CA GLY A 85 -16.00 1.99 7.63
C GLY A 85 -15.06 3.04 8.21
N THR A 86 -13.77 2.73 8.35
CA THR A 86 -12.75 3.67 8.77
C THR A 86 -12.45 4.71 7.70
N PHE A 87 -11.81 5.83 8.10
CA PHE A 87 -11.25 6.77 7.12
C PHE A 87 -10.06 6.15 6.39
N ASN A 88 -9.55 6.82 5.33
CA ASN A 88 -8.46 6.29 4.50
C ASN A 88 -7.11 6.35 5.23
N ILE A 89 -6.92 5.48 6.23
CA ILE A 89 -5.74 5.39 7.11
C ILE A 89 -4.48 5.23 6.28
N SER A 90 -4.45 4.28 5.34
CA SER A 90 -3.28 4.03 4.49
C SER A 90 -2.89 5.22 3.61
N THR A 91 -3.83 6.11 3.26
CA THR A 91 -3.53 7.36 2.52
C THR A 91 -2.83 8.38 3.43
N ALA A 92 -3.33 8.57 4.65
CA ALA A 92 -2.66 9.41 5.65
C ALA A 92 -1.26 8.85 5.99
N THR A 93 -1.16 7.54 6.18
CA THR A 93 0.10 6.79 6.38
C THR A 93 1.12 7.09 5.28
N ALA A 94 0.72 7.08 4.01
CA ALA A 94 1.60 7.40 2.88
C ALA A 94 2.21 8.80 2.99
N LEU A 95 1.39 9.80 3.34
CA LEU A 95 1.83 11.19 3.50
C LEU A 95 2.78 11.37 4.69
N VAL A 96 2.49 10.71 5.82
CA VAL A 96 3.35 10.74 7.00
C VAL A 96 4.69 10.06 6.72
N THR A 97 4.67 8.91 6.05
CA THR A 97 5.88 8.18 5.63
C THR A 97 6.74 9.03 4.69
N ALA A 98 6.12 9.70 3.72
CA ALA A 98 6.82 10.61 2.81
C ALA A 98 7.40 11.84 3.54
N GLY A 99 6.67 12.40 4.52
CA GLY A 99 7.14 13.50 5.37
C GLY A 99 8.34 13.11 6.24
N ALA A 100 8.48 11.83 6.58
CA ALA A 100 9.65 11.28 7.27
C ALA A 100 10.85 11.04 6.33
N GLY A 101 10.75 11.39 5.03
CA GLY A 101 11.86 11.36 4.07
C GLY A 101 12.00 10.03 3.32
N VAL A 102 10.98 9.18 3.32
CA VAL A 102 10.94 7.95 2.51
C VAL A 102 10.18 8.23 1.20
N ARG A 103 10.68 7.70 0.08
CA ARG A 103 9.93 7.76 -1.18
C ARG A 103 8.72 6.81 -1.12
N VAL A 104 7.55 7.32 -1.54
CA VAL A 104 6.29 6.56 -1.50
C VAL A 104 5.61 6.56 -2.88
N ALA A 105 5.38 5.38 -3.42
CA ALA A 105 4.57 5.19 -4.62
C ALA A 105 3.26 4.48 -4.21
N LYS A 106 2.28 5.28 -3.79
CA LYS A 106 1.01 4.72 -3.30
C LYS A 106 0.15 4.25 -4.45
N HIS A 107 0.00 2.92 -4.57
CA HIS A 107 -0.95 2.32 -5.50
C HIS A 107 -2.37 2.39 -4.93
N GLY A 108 -3.34 2.80 -5.73
CA GLY A 108 -4.70 2.95 -5.25
C GLY A 108 -5.77 2.94 -6.33
N ASN A 109 -7.01 2.83 -5.88
CA ASN A 109 -8.18 2.78 -6.77
C ASN A 109 -9.39 3.44 -6.11
N ARG A 110 -10.45 3.64 -6.91
CA ARG A 110 -11.77 3.96 -6.38
C ARG A 110 -12.35 2.76 -5.64
N SER A 111 -13.20 3.03 -4.67
CA SER A 111 -13.89 1.95 -3.96
C SER A 111 -14.90 1.23 -4.87
N ILE A 112 -15.04 -0.09 -4.64
CA ILE A 112 -16.11 -0.90 -5.21
C ILE A 112 -17.18 -1.18 -4.14
N SER A 113 -16.81 -1.27 -2.86
CA SER A 113 -17.66 -1.74 -1.77
C SER A 113 -17.76 -0.76 -0.60
N SER A 114 -16.77 0.10 -0.37
CA SER A 114 -16.79 1.10 0.70
C SER A 114 -17.31 2.45 0.22
N LYS A 115 -17.61 3.37 1.16
CA LYS A 115 -18.11 4.72 0.85
C LYS A 115 -17.06 5.59 0.16
N CYS A 116 -15.76 5.34 0.39
CA CYS A 116 -14.67 6.15 -0.12
C CYS A 116 -13.43 5.29 -0.35
N GLY A 117 -12.97 5.20 -1.58
CA GLY A 117 -11.68 4.60 -1.94
C GLY A 117 -10.52 5.57 -1.81
N SER A 118 -9.29 5.06 -1.93
CA SER A 118 -8.09 5.91 -1.85
C SER A 118 -8.03 6.96 -2.96
N ALA A 119 -8.49 6.65 -4.18
CA ALA A 119 -8.56 7.63 -5.27
C ALA A 119 -9.58 8.74 -5.00
N ASP A 120 -10.73 8.39 -4.37
CA ASP A 120 -11.78 9.35 -4.09
C ASP A 120 -11.32 10.39 -3.05
N VAL A 121 -10.65 9.95 -1.98
CA VAL A 121 -10.13 10.87 -0.97
C VAL A 121 -8.95 11.69 -1.49
N VAL A 122 -8.10 11.12 -2.35
CA VAL A 122 -6.97 11.83 -2.96
C VAL A 122 -7.46 12.97 -3.85
N GLU A 123 -8.52 12.77 -4.64
CA GLU A 123 -9.18 13.84 -5.39
C GLU A 123 -9.81 14.89 -4.46
N ALA A 124 -10.47 14.49 -3.36
CA ALA A 124 -11.03 15.41 -2.37
C ALA A 124 -9.95 16.22 -1.63
N LEU A 125 -8.72 15.69 -1.53
CA LEU A 125 -7.56 16.42 -1.06
C LEU A 125 -7.02 17.45 -2.08
N GLY A 126 -7.51 17.44 -3.31
CA GLY A 126 -7.13 18.36 -4.39
C GLY A 126 -6.02 17.83 -5.30
N ILE A 127 -5.71 16.53 -5.24
CA ILE A 127 -4.67 15.90 -6.07
C ILE A 127 -5.32 15.38 -7.36
N ASN A 128 -4.75 15.72 -8.52
CA ASN A 128 -5.15 15.13 -9.79
C ASN A 128 -4.58 13.70 -9.91
N ILE A 129 -5.47 12.71 -9.98
CA ILE A 129 -5.11 11.29 -10.11
C ILE A 129 -4.86 10.85 -11.56
N GLN A 130 -5.07 11.74 -12.54
CA GLN A 130 -4.94 11.42 -13.97
C GLN A 130 -3.53 11.68 -14.53
N LEU A 131 -2.51 11.66 -13.68
CA LEU A 131 -1.13 11.80 -14.13
C LEU A 131 -0.72 10.65 -15.06
N SER A 132 0.04 10.98 -16.10
CA SER A 132 0.69 9.98 -16.95
C SER A 132 1.75 9.19 -16.17
N PRO A 133 2.20 8.03 -16.65
CA PRO A 133 3.33 7.31 -16.06
C PRO A 133 4.58 8.19 -15.88
N GLU A 134 4.90 9.03 -16.89
CA GLU A 134 6.06 9.94 -16.87
C GLU A 134 5.89 11.04 -15.82
N GLN A 135 4.70 11.65 -15.75
CA GLN A 135 4.38 12.64 -14.73
C GLN A 135 4.40 12.03 -13.32
N SER A 136 3.89 10.79 -13.16
CA SER A 136 3.94 10.07 -11.88
C SER A 136 5.38 9.80 -11.43
N ALA A 137 6.26 9.39 -12.36
CA ALA A 137 7.68 9.21 -12.08
C ALA A 137 8.38 10.54 -11.75
N GLN A 138 8.06 11.62 -12.45
CA GLN A 138 8.57 12.96 -12.14
C GLN A 138 8.09 13.44 -10.77
N CYS A 139 6.80 13.25 -10.45
CA CYS A 139 6.24 13.56 -9.13
C CYS A 139 7.00 12.83 -8.01
N LEU A 140 7.28 11.56 -8.20
CA LEU A 140 8.05 10.78 -7.24
C LEU A 140 9.47 11.32 -7.04
N ARG A 141 10.14 11.78 -8.11
CA ARG A 141 11.49 12.39 -8.02
C ARG A 141 11.47 13.73 -7.30
N GLU A 142 10.54 14.61 -7.63
CA GLU A 142 10.52 15.98 -7.15
C GLU A 142 9.88 16.13 -5.77
N VAL A 143 8.75 15.41 -5.55
CA VAL A 143 7.96 15.51 -4.32
C VAL A 143 8.33 14.42 -3.32
N GLY A 144 8.79 13.27 -3.80
CA GLY A 144 9.08 12.08 -2.98
C GLY A 144 7.86 11.22 -2.67
N ILE A 145 6.68 11.58 -3.20
CA ILE A 145 5.46 10.79 -3.13
C ILE A 145 4.66 10.96 -4.41
N CYS A 146 4.07 9.88 -4.92
CA CYS A 146 3.10 9.93 -6.00
C CYS A 146 1.91 9.00 -5.72
N PHE A 147 0.75 9.33 -6.30
CA PHE A 147 -0.41 8.46 -6.30
C PHE A 147 -0.51 7.76 -7.66
N LEU A 148 -0.49 6.44 -7.63
CA LEU A 148 -0.55 5.58 -8.80
C LEU A 148 -1.99 5.05 -8.97
N TYR A 149 -2.75 5.68 -9.85
CA TYR A 149 -4.14 5.30 -10.10
C TYR A 149 -4.21 4.03 -10.96
N ALA A 150 -4.67 2.93 -10.35
CA ALA A 150 -4.62 1.59 -10.93
C ALA A 150 -5.23 1.47 -12.36
N PRO A 151 -6.38 2.09 -12.69
CA PRO A 151 -6.94 2.02 -14.04
C PRO A 151 -6.05 2.59 -15.14
N ASN A 152 -5.23 3.60 -14.84
CA ASN A 152 -4.32 4.21 -15.82
C ASN A 152 -3.08 3.32 -16.06
N LEU A 153 -2.71 2.54 -15.06
CA LEU A 153 -1.47 1.77 -15.06
C LEU A 153 -1.65 0.29 -15.39
N HIS A 154 -2.89 -0.20 -15.32
CA HIS A 154 -3.23 -1.59 -15.62
C HIS A 154 -4.34 -1.69 -16.70
N PRO A 155 -4.10 -1.23 -17.92
CA PRO A 155 -5.13 -1.22 -18.97
C PRO A 155 -5.66 -2.62 -19.30
N ALA A 156 -4.85 -3.65 -19.19
CA ALA A 156 -5.24 -5.05 -19.42
C ALA A 156 -6.31 -5.56 -18.44
N MET A 157 -6.43 -4.93 -17.25
CA MET A 157 -7.45 -5.29 -16.26
C MET A 157 -8.89 -4.98 -16.73
N LYS A 158 -9.07 -4.20 -17.79
CA LYS A 158 -10.39 -3.96 -18.40
C LYS A 158 -11.05 -5.28 -18.85
N GLN A 159 -10.24 -6.28 -19.26
CA GLN A 159 -10.73 -7.58 -19.72
C GLN A 159 -11.50 -8.38 -18.64
N VAL A 160 -11.24 -8.11 -17.38
CA VAL A 160 -11.84 -8.85 -16.26
C VAL A 160 -12.88 -8.02 -15.49
N GLN A 161 -13.00 -6.73 -15.79
CA GLN A 161 -13.88 -5.83 -15.02
C GLN A 161 -15.36 -6.18 -15.10
N ALA A 162 -15.85 -6.57 -16.28
CA ALA A 162 -17.26 -6.95 -16.46
C ALA A 162 -17.60 -8.16 -15.60
N VAL A 163 -16.81 -9.22 -15.73
CA VAL A 163 -16.97 -10.47 -14.98
C VAL A 163 -16.92 -10.21 -13.47
N ARG A 164 -15.95 -9.43 -12.99
CA ARG A 164 -15.85 -9.08 -11.56
C ARG A 164 -17.08 -8.37 -11.03
N ARG A 165 -17.67 -7.45 -11.81
CA ARG A 165 -18.90 -6.72 -11.43
C ARG A 165 -20.13 -7.63 -11.41
N GLU A 166 -20.20 -8.58 -12.33
CA GLU A 166 -21.33 -9.53 -12.39
C GLU A 166 -21.27 -10.55 -11.28
N LEU A 167 -20.09 -11.09 -10.96
CA LEU A 167 -19.90 -12.07 -9.91
C LEU A 167 -20.22 -11.53 -8.50
N ARG A 168 -20.03 -10.23 -8.25
CA ARG A 168 -20.31 -9.56 -6.97
C ARG A 168 -19.77 -10.29 -5.75
N MET A 169 -18.63 -10.93 -5.89
CA MET A 169 -17.97 -11.69 -4.82
C MET A 169 -16.48 -11.44 -4.83
N ARG A 170 -15.83 -11.71 -3.70
CA ARG A 170 -14.37 -11.66 -3.60
C ARG A 170 -13.76 -12.82 -4.39
N THR A 171 -12.75 -12.51 -5.19
CA THR A 171 -11.94 -13.44 -5.97
C THR A 171 -10.48 -13.12 -5.76
N MET A 172 -9.58 -13.91 -6.31
CA MET A 172 -8.15 -13.65 -6.29
C MET A 172 -7.78 -12.21 -6.70
N PHE A 173 -8.55 -11.54 -7.56
CA PHE A 173 -8.29 -10.15 -7.93
C PHE A 173 -8.38 -9.15 -6.75
N ASN A 174 -9.00 -9.54 -5.65
CA ASN A 174 -9.01 -8.72 -4.44
C ASN A 174 -7.67 -8.79 -3.70
N LEU A 175 -6.88 -9.85 -3.91
CA LEU A 175 -5.56 -10.03 -3.31
C LEU A 175 -4.45 -9.39 -4.14
N LEU A 176 -4.65 -9.30 -5.47
CA LEU A 176 -3.59 -8.91 -6.39
C LEU A 176 -3.29 -7.41 -6.43
N GLY A 177 -4.23 -6.55 -6.01
CA GLY A 177 -4.04 -5.10 -6.02
C GLY A 177 -2.72 -4.66 -5.38
N PRO A 178 -2.48 -4.98 -4.10
CA PRO A 178 -1.24 -4.62 -3.41
C PRO A 178 0.02 -5.27 -4.01
N LEU A 179 -0.12 -6.45 -4.64
CA LEU A 179 1.00 -7.21 -5.18
C LEU A 179 1.45 -6.71 -6.57
N THR A 180 0.71 -5.79 -7.19
CA THR A 180 0.90 -5.40 -8.59
C THR A 180 1.29 -3.94 -8.78
N ASN A 181 1.82 -3.29 -7.75
CA ASN A 181 2.31 -1.92 -7.86
C ASN A 181 3.35 -1.80 -8.99
N PRO A 182 3.08 -0.98 -10.03
CA PRO A 182 3.94 -0.87 -11.21
C PRO A 182 5.28 -0.18 -10.91
N ALA A 183 5.37 0.58 -9.80
CA ALA A 183 6.61 1.15 -9.32
C ALA A 183 7.57 0.11 -8.73
N ARG A 184 7.10 -1.15 -8.54
CA ARG A 184 7.87 -2.23 -7.95
C ARG A 184 8.50 -1.83 -6.62
N ALA A 185 7.70 -1.20 -5.73
CA ALA A 185 8.14 -0.84 -4.39
C ALA A 185 8.89 -2.01 -3.73
N ASN A 186 10.03 -1.73 -3.09
CA ASN A 186 10.86 -2.74 -2.44
C ASN A 186 10.57 -2.86 -0.93
N GLY A 187 9.79 -1.93 -0.38
CA GLY A 187 9.21 -1.97 0.95
C GLY A 187 7.68 -1.87 0.87
N GLN A 188 6.95 -2.60 1.73
CA GLN A 188 5.49 -2.54 1.65
C GLN A 188 4.83 -2.83 3.01
N VAL A 189 3.72 -2.11 3.30
CA VAL A 189 2.75 -2.50 4.32
C VAL A 189 1.45 -2.85 3.61
N VAL A 190 0.95 -4.06 3.85
CA VAL A 190 -0.26 -4.58 3.19
C VAL A 190 -1.27 -4.98 4.23
N GLY A 191 -2.35 -4.23 4.35
CA GLY A 191 -3.50 -4.65 5.13
C GLY A 191 -4.34 -5.70 4.40
N VAL A 192 -4.77 -6.72 5.12
CA VAL A 192 -5.61 -7.79 4.58
C VAL A 192 -6.90 -7.94 5.36
N TYR A 193 -8.00 -8.21 4.65
CA TYR A 193 -9.35 -8.32 5.24
C TYR A 193 -9.60 -9.61 6.01
N SER A 194 -8.66 -10.55 6.04
CA SER A 194 -8.84 -11.86 6.67
C SER A 194 -7.52 -12.38 7.20
N LEU A 195 -7.57 -12.99 8.39
CA LEU A 195 -6.41 -13.48 9.12
C LEU A 195 -5.64 -14.56 8.35
N ASP A 196 -6.33 -15.43 7.62
CA ASP A 196 -5.74 -16.52 6.82
C ASP A 196 -4.90 -16.02 5.62
N LEU A 197 -5.00 -14.74 5.30
CA LEU A 197 -4.22 -14.11 4.23
C LEU A 197 -2.88 -13.53 4.70
N VAL A 198 -2.68 -13.38 6.01
CA VAL A 198 -1.53 -12.66 6.56
C VAL A 198 -0.22 -13.34 6.16
N GLU A 199 -0.04 -14.60 6.51
CA GLU A 199 1.16 -15.36 6.18
C GLU A 199 1.25 -15.63 4.67
N LYS A 200 0.13 -15.99 4.04
CA LYS A 200 0.07 -16.31 2.61
C LYS A 200 0.55 -15.15 1.72
N LEU A 201 0.10 -13.91 2.01
CA LEU A 201 0.54 -12.75 1.25
C LEU A 201 1.96 -12.30 1.60
N ALA A 202 2.42 -12.52 2.83
CA ALA A 202 3.81 -12.27 3.19
C ALA A 202 4.77 -13.21 2.43
N GLU A 203 4.42 -14.50 2.31
CA GLU A 203 5.15 -15.47 1.49
C GLU A 203 5.16 -15.06 0.01
N ALA A 204 3.99 -14.67 -0.54
CA ALA A 204 3.89 -14.21 -1.91
C ALA A 204 4.77 -12.98 -2.18
N LEU A 205 4.77 -11.98 -1.27
CA LEU A 205 5.62 -10.79 -1.38
C LEU A 205 7.11 -11.13 -1.29
N SER A 206 7.48 -12.07 -0.42
CA SER A 206 8.84 -12.61 -0.33
C SER A 206 9.28 -13.24 -1.65
N MET A 207 8.45 -14.12 -2.23
CA MET A 207 8.72 -14.76 -3.53
C MET A 207 8.77 -13.74 -4.69
N LEU A 208 8.01 -12.65 -4.61
CA LEU A 208 8.05 -11.53 -5.56
C LEU A 208 9.28 -10.63 -5.40
N GLY A 209 10.19 -10.95 -4.48
CA GLY A 209 11.48 -10.30 -4.31
C GLY A 209 11.44 -8.98 -3.53
N LEU A 210 10.41 -8.73 -2.70
CA LEU A 210 10.41 -7.56 -1.84
C LEU A 210 11.50 -7.69 -0.76
N ARG A 211 12.21 -6.59 -0.51
CA ARG A 211 13.25 -6.53 0.52
C ARG A 211 12.65 -6.69 1.93
N ARG A 212 11.56 -5.97 2.18
CA ARG A 212 10.83 -6.05 3.46
C ARG A 212 9.35 -5.74 3.25
N ALA A 213 8.48 -6.60 3.74
CA ALA A 213 7.04 -6.37 3.73
C ALA A 213 6.43 -6.75 5.08
N LEU A 214 5.46 -5.96 5.54
CA LEU A 214 4.63 -6.27 6.69
C LEU A 214 3.19 -6.47 6.19
N VAL A 215 2.68 -7.68 6.32
CA VAL A 215 1.27 -7.99 6.04
C VAL A 215 0.53 -8.01 7.37
N VAL A 216 -0.54 -7.23 7.47
CA VAL A 216 -1.18 -6.93 8.75
C VAL A 216 -2.69 -7.18 8.71
N HIS A 217 -3.22 -7.63 9.84
CA HIS A 217 -4.66 -7.81 10.06
C HIS A 217 -4.99 -7.58 11.53
N GLY A 218 -5.83 -6.59 11.81
CA GLY A 218 -6.40 -6.41 13.14
C GLY A 218 -7.36 -7.54 13.49
N LEU A 219 -7.23 -8.15 14.67
CA LEU A 219 -8.15 -9.21 15.10
C LEU A 219 -9.59 -8.71 15.33
N ASP A 220 -9.80 -7.41 15.27
CA ASP A 220 -11.08 -6.71 15.20
C ASP A 220 -11.68 -6.65 13.78
N GLY A 221 -10.96 -7.17 12.78
CA GLY A 221 -11.36 -7.26 11.39
C GLY A 221 -10.79 -6.16 10.48
N LEU A 222 -10.02 -5.19 11.03
CA LEU A 222 -9.39 -4.14 10.25
C LEU A 222 -8.26 -4.67 9.34
N ASP A 223 -8.15 -4.12 8.14
CA ASP A 223 -7.02 -4.33 7.24
C ASP A 223 -5.88 -3.29 7.46
N GLU A 224 -5.60 -2.99 8.73
CA GLU A 224 -4.54 -2.06 9.18
C GLU A 224 -3.93 -2.56 10.50
N ILE A 225 -2.82 -1.98 10.96
CA ILE A 225 -2.40 -2.11 12.36
C ILE A 225 -3.40 -1.32 13.19
N THR A 226 -4.21 -2.04 13.96
CA THR A 226 -5.32 -1.43 14.70
C THR A 226 -4.86 -0.80 16.02
N ILE A 227 -5.64 0.19 16.49
CA ILE A 227 -5.56 0.72 17.87
C ILE A 227 -6.75 0.28 18.73
N THR A 228 -7.61 -0.59 18.19
CA THR A 228 -8.79 -1.07 18.95
C THR A 228 -8.56 -2.44 19.59
N GLY A 229 -7.48 -3.12 19.20
CA GLY A 229 -7.17 -4.46 19.69
C GLY A 229 -5.80 -4.97 19.25
N VAL A 230 -5.67 -6.28 19.22
CA VAL A 230 -4.47 -6.99 18.77
C VAL A 230 -4.39 -6.96 17.25
N THR A 231 -3.19 -6.83 16.71
CA THR A 231 -2.90 -6.98 15.27
C THR A 231 -1.97 -8.16 15.04
N ARG A 232 -2.33 -9.06 14.12
CA ARG A 232 -1.44 -10.08 13.57
C ARG A 232 -0.60 -9.46 12.46
N ILE A 233 0.71 -9.68 12.52
CA ILE A 233 1.67 -9.23 11.51
C ILE A 233 2.47 -10.44 11.02
N ALA A 234 2.59 -10.58 9.69
CA ALA A 234 3.63 -11.43 9.09
C ALA A 234 4.63 -10.52 8.38
N GLU A 235 5.85 -10.56 8.86
CA GLU A 235 6.97 -9.81 8.29
C GLU A 235 7.78 -10.71 7.36
N ALA A 236 7.81 -10.36 6.08
CA ALA A 236 8.74 -10.93 5.11
C ALA A 236 9.99 -10.05 5.04
N ARG A 237 11.14 -10.64 5.27
CA ARG A 237 12.45 -9.97 5.20
C ARG A 237 13.50 -10.93 4.67
N GLU A 238 14.21 -10.55 3.61
CA GLU A 238 15.36 -11.31 3.09
C GLU A 238 15.07 -12.81 2.86
N GLY A 239 13.90 -13.10 2.30
CA GLY A 239 13.47 -14.47 1.97
C GLY A 239 12.87 -15.26 3.14
N THR A 240 12.80 -14.69 4.34
CA THR A 240 12.18 -15.33 5.51
C THR A 240 10.87 -14.63 5.89
N VAL A 241 9.91 -15.39 6.40
CA VAL A 241 8.65 -14.88 6.93
C VAL A 241 8.55 -15.22 8.41
N ARG A 242 8.25 -14.20 9.22
CA ARG A 242 8.05 -14.34 10.66
C ARG A 242 6.72 -13.69 11.05
N SER A 243 5.90 -14.43 11.80
CA SER A 243 4.63 -13.91 12.32
C SER A 243 4.71 -13.62 13.81
N TYR A 244 4.05 -12.52 14.20
CA TYR A 244 3.91 -12.08 15.60
C TYR A 244 2.65 -11.24 15.76
N GLU A 245 2.30 -10.96 17.00
CA GLU A 245 1.18 -10.10 17.36
C GLU A 245 1.70 -8.87 18.08
N VAL A 246 0.98 -7.75 17.95
CA VAL A 246 1.27 -6.51 18.63
C VAL A 246 -0.02 -5.89 19.17
N GLU A 247 0.11 -5.11 20.25
CA GLU A 247 -0.97 -4.35 20.85
C GLU A 247 -0.62 -2.85 20.92
N PRO A 248 -1.59 -1.93 20.88
CA PRO A 248 -1.35 -0.49 20.91
C PRO A 248 -0.55 -0.05 22.15
N GLU A 249 -0.76 -0.70 23.28
CA GLU A 249 -0.10 -0.42 24.56
C GLU A 249 1.41 -0.61 24.49
N GLU A 250 1.92 -1.52 23.66
CA GLU A 250 3.36 -1.73 23.45
C GLU A 250 4.05 -0.49 22.86
N PHE A 251 3.27 0.38 22.22
CA PHE A 251 3.73 1.62 21.59
C PHE A 251 3.35 2.87 22.40
N GLY A 252 2.88 2.69 23.64
CA GLY A 252 2.44 3.77 24.51
C GLY A 252 1.10 4.41 24.09
N MET A 253 0.34 3.76 23.24
CA MET A 253 -0.97 4.22 22.78
C MET A 253 -2.09 3.58 23.59
N LYS A 254 -3.20 4.31 23.76
CA LYS A 254 -4.39 3.78 24.42
C LYS A 254 -5.29 3.10 23.40
N ARG A 255 -5.94 2.01 23.79
CA ARG A 255 -7.01 1.44 22.96
C ARG A 255 -8.13 2.45 22.77
N ALA A 256 -8.61 2.53 21.55
CA ALA A 256 -9.75 3.34 21.16
C ALA A 256 -10.93 2.46 20.77
N ALA A 257 -12.13 3.04 20.69
CA ALA A 257 -13.27 2.37 20.09
C ALA A 257 -13.25 2.54 18.55
N LEU A 258 -13.79 1.58 17.81
CA LEU A 258 -13.84 1.62 16.35
C LEU A 258 -14.52 2.89 15.82
N GLN A 259 -15.52 3.40 16.54
CA GLN A 259 -16.24 4.63 16.19
C GLN A 259 -15.33 5.86 16.18
N GLU A 260 -14.27 5.89 16.99
CA GLU A 260 -13.34 7.03 17.09
C GLU A 260 -12.41 7.13 15.86
N ILE A 261 -12.27 6.05 15.11
CA ILE A 261 -11.50 6.00 13.86
C ILE A 261 -12.39 5.84 12.62
N SER A 262 -13.71 5.98 12.77
CA SER A 262 -14.63 5.92 11.65
C SER A 262 -14.42 7.07 10.67
N GLY A 263 -14.68 6.78 9.40
CA GLY A 263 -14.71 7.73 8.31
C GLY A 263 -16.12 7.96 7.78
N GLY A 264 -16.16 8.64 6.65
CA GLY A 264 -17.40 8.99 5.97
C GLY A 264 -17.23 9.00 4.46
N ASP A 265 -17.72 10.05 3.83
CA ASP A 265 -17.51 10.28 2.40
C ASP A 265 -16.09 10.83 2.12
N ALA A 266 -15.81 11.13 0.85
CA ALA A 266 -14.49 11.60 0.43
C ALA A 266 -14.10 12.96 1.05
N GLN A 267 -15.06 13.86 1.23
CA GLN A 267 -14.81 15.18 1.81
C GLN A 267 -14.58 15.08 3.32
N GLU A 268 -15.38 14.28 4.01
CA GLU A 268 -15.20 14.00 5.44
C GLU A 268 -13.84 13.34 5.71
N ASN A 269 -13.46 12.34 4.89
CA ASN A 269 -12.17 11.68 5.03
C ASN A 269 -10.99 12.59 4.69
N ALA A 270 -11.13 13.47 3.70
CA ALA A 270 -10.12 14.49 3.41
C ALA A 270 -9.93 15.47 4.57
N ALA A 271 -11.03 15.89 5.21
CA ALA A 271 -10.96 16.74 6.40
C ALA A 271 -10.25 16.04 7.57
N ILE A 272 -10.56 14.75 7.82
CA ILE A 272 -9.88 13.93 8.84
C ILE A 272 -8.38 13.85 8.55
N ILE A 273 -7.98 13.54 7.32
CA ILE A 273 -6.57 13.46 6.93
C ILE A 273 -5.87 14.80 7.18
N ARG A 274 -6.48 15.94 6.78
CA ARG A 274 -5.90 17.27 7.01
C ARG A 274 -5.73 17.55 8.52
N ALA A 275 -6.70 17.19 9.36
CA ALA A 275 -6.63 17.36 10.81
C ALA A 275 -5.47 16.52 11.41
N VAL A 276 -5.33 15.26 11.01
CA VAL A 276 -4.22 14.40 11.43
C VAL A 276 -2.87 14.99 11.00
N LEU A 277 -2.72 15.41 9.73
CA LEU A 277 -1.49 16.01 9.23
C LEU A 277 -1.19 17.38 9.88
N GLY A 278 -2.23 18.09 10.32
CA GLY A 278 -2.15 19.33 11.11
C GLY A 278 -1.73 19.14 12.57
N GLY A 279 -1.56 17.88 13.00
CA GLY A 279 -1.05 17.57 14.34
C GLY A 279 -2.14 17.37 15.42
N GLU A 280 -3.43 17.28 15.04
CA GLU A 280 -4.50 17.00 15.99
C GLU A 280 -4.23 15.70 16.76
N LYS A 281 -4.25 15.78 18.08
CA LYS A 281 -4.05 14.62 18.97
C LYS A 281 -5.38 13.86 19.12
N SER A 282 -5.46 12.68 18.54
CA SER A 282 -6.68 11.88 18.49
C SER A 282 -6.37 10.42 18.20
N PRO A 283 -7.29 9.48 18.45
CA PRO A 283 -7.15 8.09 18.02
C PRO A 283 -6.88 7.93 16.51
N ARG A 284 -7.42 8.84 15.68
CA ARG A 284 -7.15 8.87 14.24
C ARG A 284 -5.68 9.14 13.92
N ARG A 285 -5.03 10.00 14.71
CA ARG A 285 -3.59 10.22 14.59
C ARG A 285 -2.82 8.99 15.05
N ASP A 286 -3.20 8.38 16.15
CA ASP A 286 -2.47 7.24 16.75
C ASP A 286 -2.43 6.05 15.77
N ILE A 287 -3.56 5.69 15.14
CA ILE A 287 -3.57 4.62 14.15
C ILE A 287 -2.71 4.95 12.92
N VAL A 288 -2.68 6.20 12.48
CA VAL A 288 -1.81 6.63 11.38
C VAL A 288 -0.34 6.53 11.79
N LEU A 289 0.01 6.89 13.02
CA LEU A 289 1.38 6.78 13.52
C LEU A 289 1.87 5.32 13.54
N LEU A 290 1.05 4.37 13.97
CA LEU A 290 1.40 2.94 13.99
C LEU A 290 1.62 2.41 12.55
N ASN A 291 0.72 2.71 11.65
CA ASN A 291 0.83 2.26 10.26
C ASN A 291 1.99 2.96 9.53
N ALA A 292 2.26 4.24 9.81
CA ALA A 292 3.42 4.94 9.29
C ALA A 292 4.73 4.39 9.88
N ALA A 293 4.76 4.03 11.16
CA ALA A 293 5.91 3.37 11.76
C ALA A 293 6.21 2.03 11.07
N ALA A 294 5.18 1.21 10.79
CA ALA A 294 5.36 -0.01 10.02
C ALA A 294 5.89 0.26 8.60
N ALA A 295 5.41 1.30 7.93
CA ALA A 295 5.92 1.69 6.61
C ALA A 295 7.38 2.17 6.66
N LEU A 296 7.78 2.87 7.73
CA LEU A 296 9.16 3.26 7.97
C LEU A 296 10.06 2.05 8.26
N VAL A 297 9.54 1.03 8.95
CA VAL A 297 10.22 -0.26 9.15
C VAL A 297 10.37 -0.98 7.81
N ALA A 298 9.33 -1.04 6.98
CA ALA A 298 9.42 -1.62 5.63
C ALA A 298 10.43 -0.87 4.74
N ALA A 299 10.58 0.43 4.96
CA ALA A 299 11.60 1.27 4.31
C ALA A 299 13.04 1.03 4.81
N GLY A 300 13.23 0.28 5.90
CA GLY A 300 14.54 0.12 6.54
C GLY A 300 15.01 1.33 7.36
N ARG A 301 14.09 2.25 7.73
CA ARG A 301 14.43 3.44 8.55
C ARG A 301 14.47 3.15 10.04
N ALA A 302 14.03 1.97 10.42
CA ALA A 302 14.11 1.41 11.77
C ALA A 302 14.00 -0.11 11.72
N ASP A 303 14.51 -0.78 12.73
CA ASP A 303 14.43 -2.23 12.84
C ASP A 303 13.06 -2.69 13.34
N HIS A 304 12.43 -1.92 14.23
CA HIS A 304 11.17 -2.26 14.89
C HIS A 304 10.19 -1.09 14.88
N ILE A 305 8.88 -1.41 14.90
CA ILE A 305 7.79 -0.43 14.86
C ILE A 305 7.93 0.58 16.02
N ALA A 306 8.24 0.13 17.24
CA ALA A 306 8.39 1.01 18.40
C ALA A 306 9.43 2.14 18.19
N GLN A 307 10.54 1.83 17.51
CA GLN A 307 11.56 2.85 17.19
C GLN A 307 11.06 3.84 16.13
N ALA A 308 10.24 3.37 15.20
CA ALA A 308 9.76 4.17 14.08
C ALA A 308 8.60 5.12 14.45
N VAL A 309 7.87 4.88 15.54
CA VAL A 309 6.76 5.75 15.99
C VAL A 309 7.24 7.20 16.14
N SER A 310 8.37 7.42 16.79
CA SER A 310 8.94 8.77 16.96
C SER A 310 9.32 9.47 15.66
N LEU A 311 9.67 8.70 14.61
CA LEU A 311 9.93 9.24 13.27
C LEU A 311 8.63 9.71 12.62
N ALA A 312 7.56 8.91 12.74
CA ALA A 312 6.23 9.27 12.26
C ALA A 312 5.67 10.49 12.98
N GLU A 313 5.82 10.57 14.32
CA GLU A 313 5.44 11.74 15.12
C GLU A 313 6.15 13.00 14.65
N ARG A 314 7.47 12.95 14.48
CA ARG A 314 8.25 14.09 13.97
C ARG A 314 7.82 14.53 12.58
N SER A 315 7.41 13.60 11.71
CA SER A 315 6.90 13.91 10.37
C SER A 315 5.65 14.79 10.43
N ILE A 316 4.73 14.48 11.34
CA ILE A 316 3.50 15.26 11.57
C ILE A 316 3.84 16.57 12.28
N ASP A 317 4.48 16.49 13.45
CA ASP A 317 4.65 17.64 14.36
C ASP A 317 5.57 18.73 13.78
N SER A 318 6.46 18.38 12.85
CA SER A 318 7.27 19.35 12.09
C SER A 318 6.55 19.96 10.88
N GLY A 319 5.33 19.54 10.57
CA GLY A 319 4.59 19.97 9.38
C GLY A 319 5.07 19.35 8.06
N LYS A 320 6.07 18.46 8.08
CA LYS A 320 6.62 17.85 6.85
C LYS A 320 5.59 16.97 6.13
N ALA A 321 4.76 16.24 6.86
CA ALA A 321 3.69 15.43 6.27
C ALA A 321 2.64 16.32 5.56
N ALA A 322 2.21 17.42 6.18
CA ALA A 322 1.33 18.41 5.55
C ALA A 322 1.97 19.04 4.32
N GLY A 323 3.26 19.41 4.41
CA GLY A 323 4.03 19.94 3.28
C GLY A 323 4.11 18.99 2.09
N LYS A 324 4.14 17.66 2.33
CA LYS A 324 4.09 16.66 1.25
C LYS A 324 2.73 16.66 0.53
N LEU A 325 1.63 16.78 1.27
CA LEU A 325 0.31 16.93 0.67
C LEU A 325 0.24 18.18 -0.21
N GLU A 326 0.66 19.33 0.31
CA GLU A 326 0.67 20.59 -0.45
C GLU A 326 1.53 20.51 -1.71
N ALA A 327 2.72 19.91 -1.61
CA ALA A 327 3.62 19.74 -2.76
C ALA A 327 2.99 18.82 -3.82
N LEU A 328 2.33 17.73 -3.40
CA LEU A 328 1.66 16.79 -4.28
C LEU A 328 0.47 17.44 -5.00
N VAL A 329 -0.33 18.26 -4.28
CA VAL A 329 -1.42 19.04 -4.88
C VAL A 329 -0.87 20.01 -5.92
N ARG A 330 0.14 20.82 -5.58
CA ARG A 330 0.75 21.78 -6.52
C ARG A 330 1.29 21.09 -7.78
N PHE A 331 2.06 20.00 -7.61
CA PHE A 331 2.63 19.28 -8.74
C PHE A 331 1.56 18.70 -9.66
N SER A 332 0.51 18.10 -9.09
CA SER A 332 -0.53 17.44 -9.87
C SER A 332 -1.48 18.40 -10.57
N SER A 333 -1.49 19.68 -10.20
CA SER A 333 -2.33 20.73 -10.79
C SER A 333 -1.59 21.53 -11.87
N SER A 334 -0.28 21.34 -12.03
CA SER A 334 0.56 21.95 -13.08
C SER A 334 0.62 21.04 -14.30
#